data_464e620dcdf45ac170a912d06d18b306
#
_entry.id   464e620dcdf45ac170a912d06d18b306
#
_cell.length_a   1.000
_cell.length_b   1.000
_cell.length_c   1.000
_cell.angle_alpha   90.00
_cell.angle_beta   90.00
_cell.angle_gamma   90.00
#
_symmetry.space_group_name_H-M   'P 1'
#
loop_
_entity.id
_entity.type
_entity.pdbx_description
1 polymer ?
#
loop_
_entity_poly.entity_id
_entity_poly.type
_entity_poly.pdbx_seq_one_letter_code
_entity_poly.pdbx_strand_id
1 'polypeptide(L)'
;MIEADVDAVIALLRAVAKTEIMPRFRKLAAGDVRTKSGPLDPVTVADEAAERAITAGLKTLFPADDVLGEEMASADMSQLERLHAPGRVWVIDPIDGTANYAAELPLFGVMAALIEADEVLAGFIYDPLGDDCALALAGGGAWLVAADGARRRLHVAAAVPVAEMTGSVSWR
;
A
#
# COMPACT_ATOMS: atom_id res chain seq x y z
N MET A 1 -11.78 4.06 -13.50
CA MET A 1 -11.72 4.94 -12.29
C MET A 1 -11.69 6.37 -12.76
N ILE A 2 -12.53 7.22 -12.22
CA ILE A 2 -12.55 8.67 -12.50
C ILE A 2 -11.60 9.41 -11.55
N GLU A 3 -11.26 10.64 -11.87
CA GLU A 3 -10.32 11.45 -11.08
C GLU A 3 -10.75 11.63 -9.60
N ALA A 4 -12.05 11.82 -9.38
CA ALA A 4 -12.61 11.95 -8.03
C ALA A 4 -12.42 10.68 -7.17
N ASP A 5 -12.47 9.50 -7.78
CA ASP A 5 -12.21 8.22 -7.09
C ASP A 5 -10.74 8.14 -6.64
N VAL A 6 -9.81 8.57 -7.50
CA VAL A 6 -8.37 8.60 -7.21
C VAL A 6 -8.07 9.48 -6.00
N ASP A 7 -8.61 10.70 -5.99
CA ASP A 7 -8.40 11.64 -4.89
C ASP A 7 -9.02 11.13 -3.58
N ALA A 8 -10.17 10.46 -3.65
CA ALA A 8 -10.79 9.85 -2.48
C ALA A 8 -9.95 8.72 -1.88
N VAL A 9 -9.32 7.88 -2.73
CA VAL A 9 -8.42 6.82 -2.25
C VAL A 9 -7.16 7.41 -1.62
N ILE A 10 -6.52 8.40 -2.25
CA ILE A 10 -5.35 9.07 -1.67
C ILE A 10 -5.70 9.71 -0.32
N ALA A 11 -6.86 10.38 -0.23
CA ALA A 11 -7.33 10.97 1.01
C ALA A 11 -7.57 9.92 2.11
N LEU A 12 -8.10 8.74 1.75
CA LEU A 12 -8.28 7.61 2.66
C LEU A 12 -6.92 7.11 3.20
N LEU A 13 -5.96 6.81 2.31
CA LEU A 13 -4.64 6.32 2.71
C LEU A 13 -3.94 7.32 3.63
N ARG A 14 -3.98 8.61 3.27
CA ARG A 14 -3.45 9.71 4.09
C ARG A 14 -4.11 9.77 5.47
N ALA A 15 -5.44 9.69 5.53
CA ALA A 15 -6.18 9.75 6.80
C ALA A 15 -5.80 8.56 7.70
N VAL A 16 -5.77 7.35 7.16
CA VAL A 16 -5.40 6.15 7.91
C VAL A 16 -3.94 6.20 8.38
N ALA A 17 -3.02 6.61 7.51
CA ALA A 17 -1.63 6.79 7.92
C ALA A 17 -1.51 7.77 9.10
N LYS A 18 -2.25 8.87 9.06
CA LYS A 18 -2.25 9.89 10.12
C LYS A 18 -2.87 9.42 11.44
N THR A 19 -3.87 8.53 11.40
CA THR A 19 -4.58 8.07 12.61
C THR A 19 -4.06 6.76 13.16
N GLU A 20 -3.61 5.83 12.32
CA GLU A 20 -3.26 4.48 12.72
C GLU A 20 -1.76 4.18 12.67
N ILE A 21 -1.02 4.76 11.70
CA ILE A 21 0.39 4.43 11.48
C ILE A 21 1.31 5.42 12.20
N MET A 22 1.25 6.68 11.86
CA MET A 22 2.19 7.70 12.36
C MET A 22 2.15 7.93 13.87
N PRO A 23 1.00 7.82 14.58
CA PRO A 23 0.98 7.94 16.03
C PRO A 23 1.75 6.83 16.76
N ARG A 24 1.93 5.66 16.11
CA ARG A 24 2.63 4.48 16.67
C ARG A 24 4.08 4.39 16.19
N PHE A 25 4.47 5.11 15.13
CA PHE A 25 5.84 5.13 14.62
C PHE A 25 6.80 5.63 15.71
N ARG A 26 7.88 4.88 15.97
CA ARG A 26 8.85 5.12 17.05
C ARG A 26 8.26 5.11 18.48
N LYS A 27 7.12 4.45 18.65
CA LYS A 27 6.43 4.37 19.94
C LYS A 27 5.86 2.97 20.21
N LEU A 28 6.29 1.97 19.45
CA LEU A 28 5.88 0.60 19.65
C LEU A 28 6.43 0.07 20.98
N ALA A 29 5.56 -0.55 21.79
CA ALA A 29 5.97 -1.30 22.97
C ALA A 29 6.43 -2.72 22.58
N ALA A 30 7.11 -3.41 23.49
CA ALA A 30 7.63 -4.76 23.24
C ALA A 30 6.57 -5.79 22.82
N GLY A 31 5.30 -5.60 23.19
CA GLY A 31 4.19 -6.48 22.80
C GLY A 31 3.47 -6.08 21.50
N ASP A 32 3.82 -4.93 20.92
CA ASP A 32 3.17 -4.40 19.71
C ASP A 32 3.74 -5.00 18.42
N VAL A 33 4.87 -5.71 18.51
CA VAL A 33 5.53 -6.38 17.40
C VAL A 33 5.45 -7.88 17.58
N ARG A 34 4.96 -8.59 16.59
CA ARG A 34 4.93 -10.06 16.52
C ARG A 34 5.60 -10.52 15.23
N THR A 35 5.86 -11.80 15.10
CA THR A 35 6.35 -12.42 13.86
C THR A 35 5.27 -13.31 13.26
N LYS A 36 5.10 -13.29 11.94
CA LYS A 36 4.15 -14.15 11.19
C LYS A 36 4.79 -15.51 10.90
N SER A 37 5.53 -15.62 9.82
CA SER A 37 6.12 -16.88 9.35
C SER A 37 7.55 -17.14 9.84
N GLY A 38 8.22 -16.11 10.37
CA GLY A 38 9.61 -16.23 10.84
C GLY A 38 10.17 -14.91 11.37
N PRO A 39 11.39 -14.90 11.91
CA PRO A 39 11.99 -13.75 12.58
C PRO A 39 12.20 -12.51 11.67
N LEU A 40 12.18 -12.71 10.34
CA LEU A 40 12.30 -11.62 9.36
C LEU A 40 10.96 -11.20 8.76
N ASP A 41 9.85 -11.69 9.32
CA ASP A 41 8.49 -11.41 8.86
C ASP A 41 7.66 -10.81 10.02
N PRO A 42 7.95 -9.58 10.43
CA PRO A 42 7.24 -8.92 11.52
C PRO A 42 5.86 -8.42 11.08
N VAL A 43 4.95 -8.33 12.05
CA VAL A 43 3.69 -7.60 11.98
C VAL A 43 3.55 -6.76 13.25
N THR A 44 2.97 -5.58 13.13
CA THR A 44 2.73 -4.70 14.27
C THR A 44 1.25 -4.43 14.47
N VAL A 45 0.89 -3.91 15.63
CA VAL A 45 -0.48 -3.44 15.89
C VAL A 45 -0.90 -2.31 14.95
N ALA A 46 0.06 -1.61 14.33
CA ALA A 46 -0.21 -0.56 13.35
C ALA A 46 -0.67 -1.16 12.02
N ASP A 47 -0.03 -2.25 11.54
CA ASP A 47 -0.42 -2.96 10.31
C ASP A 47 -1.87 -3.41 10.40
N GLU A 48 -2.24 -4.11 11.47
CA GLU A 48 -3.60 -4.62 11.67
C GLU A 48 -4.64 -3.50 11.80
N ALA A 49 -4.30 -2.41 12.50
CA ALA A 49 -5.21 -1.28 12.66
C ALA A 49 -5.41 -0.55 11.33
N ALA A 50 -4.33 -0.33 10.57
CA ALA A 50 -4.37 0.32 9.28
C ALA A 50 -5.13 -0.54 8.25
N GLU A 51 -4.88 -1.87 8.18
CA GLU A 51 -5.62 -2.76 7.29
C GLU A 51 -7.13 -2.69 7.53
N ARG A 52 -7.57 -2.77 8.78
CA ARG A 52 -9.00 -2.65 9.13
C ARG A 52 -9.58 -1.31 8.69
N ALA A 53 -8.85 -0.21 8.92
CA ALA A 53 -9.32 1.12 8.58
C ALA A 53 -9.37 1.37 7.07
N ILE A 54 -8.35 0.93 6.31
CA ILE A 54 -8.34 1.03 4.84
C ILE A 54 -9.46 0.18 4.26
N THR A 55 -9.64 -1.06 4.72
CA THR A 55 -10.72 -1.96 4.28
C THR A 55 -12.08 -1.32 4.48
N ALA A 56 -12.37 -0.79 5.66
CA ALA A 56 -13.63 -0.13 5.95
C ALA A 56 -13.86 1.11 5.07
N GLY A 57 -12.82 1.91 4.84
CA GLY A 57 -12.87 3.09 3.98
C GLY A 57 -13.11 2.71 2.52
N LEU A 58 -12.40 1.72 1.98
CA LEU A 58 -12.60 1.25 0.61
C LEU A 58 -14.00 0.66 0.39
N LYS A 59 -14.52 -0.13 1.35
CA LYS A 59 -15.90 -0.64 1.30
C LYS A 59 -16.94 0.48 1.37
N THR A 60 -16.64 1.60 2.00
CA THR A 60 -17.51 2.79 2.01
C THR A 60 -17.48 3.52 0.67
N LEU A 61 -16.29 3.69 0.08
CA LEU A 61 -16.13 4.38 -1.20
C LEU A 61 -16.62 3.52 -2.37
N PHE A 62 -16.38 2.22 -2.32
CA PHE A 62 -16.65 1.24 -3.37
C PHE A 62 -17.37 0.01 -2.81
N PRO A 63 -18.67 0.11 -2.48
CA PRO A 63 -19.39 -0.96 -1.78
C PRO A 63 -19.48 -2.29 -2.56
N ALA A 64 -19.37 -2.22 -3.89
CA ALA A 64 -19.42 -3.40 -4.75
C ALA A 64 -18.08 -4.11 -4.92
N ASP A 65 -16.96 -3.46 -4.57
CA ASP A 65 -15.63 -4.03 -4.73
C ASP A 65 -15.27 -4.92 -3.53
N ASP A 66 -14.48 -5.94 -3.75
CA ASP A 66 -13.90 -6.71 -2.64
C ASP A 66 -12.58 -6.08 -2.16
N VAL A 67 -12.09 -6.50 -0.98
CA VAL A 67 -10.83 -6.02 -0.42
C VAL A 67 -10.07 -7.21 0.15
N LEU A 68 -8.80 -7.32 -0.23
CA LEU A 68 -7.85 -8.32 0.23
C LEU A 68 -6.65 -7.60 0.87
N GLY A 69 -6.46 -7.75 2.17
CA GLY A 69 -5.32 -7.21 2.89
C GLY A 69 -4.20 -8.24 3.06
N GLU A 70 -2.98 -7.75 3.26
CA GLU A 70 -1.81 -8.59 3.52
C GLU A 70 -1.98 -9.43 4.79
N GLU A 71 -2.46 -8.82 5.87
CA GLU A 71 -2.61 -9.50 7.16
C GLU A 71 -3.73 -10.55 7.11
N MET A 72 -4.80 -10.25 6.40
CA MET A 72 -5.89 -11.20 6.12
C MET A 72 -5.37 -12.40 5.32
N ALA A 73 -4.62 -12.16 4.24
CA ALA A 73 -4.07 -13.22 3.41
C ALA A 73 -3.02 -14.04 4.15
N SER A 74 -2.20 -13.41 4.98
CA SER A 74 -1.20 -14.10 5.83
C SER A 74 -1.85 -15.03 6.86
N ALA A 75 -3.00 -14.65 7.40
CA ALA A 75 -3.75 -15.46 8.36
C ALA A 75 -4.49 -16.64 7.68
N ASP A 76 -4.92 -16.46 6.43
CA ASP A 76 -5.66 -17.47 5.65
C ASP A 76 -5.36 -17.29 4.16
N MET A 77 -4.43 -18.11 3.66
CA MET A 77 -4.00 -18.10 2.24
C MET A 77 -5.14 -18.40 1.25
N SER A 78 -6.24 -19.00 1.68
CA SER A 78 -7.41 -19.23 0.80
C SER A 78 -8.07 -17.91 0.36
N GLN A 79 -7.84 -16.82 1.08
CA GLN A 79 -8.32 -15.48 0.71
C GLN A 79 -7.76 -15.00 -0.64
N LEU A 80 -6.61 -15.52 -1.09
CA LEU A 80 -6.04 -15.22 -2.40
C LEU A 80 -6.94 -15.65 -3.56
N GLU A 81 -7.85 -16.60 -3.36
CA GLU A 81 -8.84 -17.01 -4.38
C GLU A 81 -9.74 -15.84 -4.80
N ARG A 82 -9.90 -14.81 -3.96
CA ARG A 82 -10.64 -13.58 -4.29
C ARG A 82 -10.06 -12.84 -5.50
N LEU A 83 -8.77 -12.97 -5.76
CA LEU A 83 -8.12 -12.33 -6.92
C LEU A 83 -8.65 -12.87 -8.25
N HIS A 84 -9.17 -14.10 -8.24
CA HIS A 84 -9.72 -14.76 -9.43
C HIS A 84 -11.27 -14.72 -9.46
N ALA A 85 -11.89 -14.13 -8.45
CA ALA A 85 -13.36 -13.98 -8.41
C ALA A 85 -13.81 -12.92 -9.42
N PRO A 86 -15.04 -13.04 -9.98
CA PRO A 86 -15.59 -11.98 -10.81
C PRO A 86 -15.75 -10.68 -10.02
N GLY A 87 -15.41 -9.54 -10.66
CA GLY A 87 -15.53 -8.20 -10.07
C GLY A 87 -14.18 -7.57 -9.78
N ARG A 88 -14.22 -6.45 -9.06
CA ARG A 88 -13.03 -5.70 -8.70
C ARG A 88 -12.58 -6.04 -7.29
N VAL A 89 -11.28 -6.16 -7.11
CA VAL A 89 -10.64 -6.44 -5.82
C VAL A 89 -9.58 -5.39 -5.56
N TRP A 90 -9.67 -4.76 -4.40
CA TRP A 90 -8.59 -3.96 -3.84
C TRP A 90 -7.61 -4.87 -3.10
N VAL A 91 -6.34 -4.82 -3.47
CA VAL A 91 -5.24 -5.45 -2.73
C VAL A 91 -4.53 -4.35 -1.95
N ILE A 92 -4.36 -4.55 -0.64
CA ILE A 92 -3.73 -3.55 0.22
C ILE A 92 -2.59 -4.15 1.04
N ASP A 93 -1.52 -3.38 1.16
CA ASP A 93 -0.45 -3.58 2.13
C ASP A 93 -0.44 -2.34 3.04
N PRO A 94 -0.82 -2.47 4.32
CA PRO A 94 -0.97 -1.34 5.21
C PRO A 94 0.36 -0.68 5.58
N ILE A 95 1.45 -1.45 5.67
CA ILE A 95 2.80 -0.94 5.94
C ILE A 95 3.82 -1.79 5.17
N ASP A 96 4.00 -1.54 3.88
CA ASP A 96 5.14 -2.10 3.15
C ASP A 96 6.45 -1.63 3.79
N GLY A 97 7.26 -2.57 4.21
CA GLY A 97 8.46 -2.31 5.00
C GLY A 97 8.23 -2.35 6.51
N THR A 98 7.36 -3.24 7.01
CA THR A 98 7.07 -3.43 8.44
C THR A 98 8.34 -3.62 9.29
N ALA A 99 9.36 -4.31 8.77
CA ALA A 99 10.66 -4.47 9.44
C ALA A 99 11.36 -3.12 9.67
N ASN A 100 11.33 -2.22 8.67
CA ASN A 100 11.88 -0.87 8.81
C ASN A 100 11.06 -0.06 9.80
N TYR A 101 9.73 -0.14 9.71
CA TYR A 101 8.82 0.55 10.63
C TYR A 101 9.07 0.12 12.08
N ALA A 102 9.16 -1.19 12.35
CA ALA A 102 9.45 -1.73 13.68
C ALA A 102 10.85 -1.36 14.17
N ALA A 103 11.83 -1.21 13.26
CA ALA A 103 13.18 -0.74 13.56
C ALA A 103 13.31 0.79 13.62
N GLU A 104 12.19 1.53 13.58
CA GLU A 104 12.13 3.00 13.63
C GLU A 104 12.79 3.70 12.43
N LEU A 105 13.05 2.97 11.34
CA LEU A 105 13.60 3.52 10.10
C LEU A 105 12.50 4.15 9.25
N PRO A 106 12.70 5.35 8.70
CA PRO A 106 11.69 6.07 7.92
C PRO A 106 11.66 5.59 6.45
N LEU A 107 11.53 4.28 6.23
CA LEU A 107 11.53 3.62 4.93
C LEU A 107 10.40 2.60 4.87
N PHE A 108 9.18 3.08 4.79
CA PHE A 108 7.95 2.29 4.66
C PHE A 108 6.89 3.10 3.92
N GLY A 109 5.91 2.40 3.35
CA GLY A 109 4.83 3.01 2.61
C GLY A 109 3.49 2.33 2.87
N VAL A 110 2.40 2.91 2.38
CA VAL A 110 1.06 2.31 2.36
C VAL A 110 0.69 2.03 0.92
N MET A 111 0.37 0.78 0.61
CA MET A 111 0.09 0.38 -0.77
C MET A 111 -1.36 -0.03 -0.96
N ALA A 112 -1.92 0.34 -2.11
CA ALA A 112 -3.20 -0.15 -2.58
C ALA A 112 -3.17 -0.36 -4.09
N ALA A 113 -3.80 -1.44 -4.57
CA ALA A 113 -3.98 -1.70 -5.99
C ALA A 113 -5.41 -2.15 -6.26
N LEU A 114 -6.00 -1.66 -7.35
CA LEU A 114 -7.29 -2.13 -7.84
C LEU A 114 -7.06 -3.11 -8.99
N ILE A 115 -7.62 -4.31 -8.87
CA ILE A 115 -7.51 -5.38 -9.84
C ILE A 115 -8.90 -5.77 -10.34
N GLU A 116 -9.03 -6.05 -11.63
CA GLU A 116 -10.21 -6.62 -12.25
C GLU A 116 -9.77 -7.56 -13.38
N ALA A 117 -10.29 -8.79 -13.40
CA ALA A 117 -9.99 -9.79 -14.42
C ALA A 117 -8.47 -9.99 -14.66
N ASP A 118 -7.71 -10.15 -13.59
CA ASP A 118 -6.23 -10.30 -13.58
C ASP A 118 -5.44 -9.08 -14.09
N GLU A 119 -6.11 -7.94 -14.33
CA GLU A 119 -5.48 -6.70 -14.79
C GLU A 119 -5.42 -5.66 -13.65
N VAL A 120 -4.25 -5.05 -13.43
CA VAL A 120 -4.11 -3.94 -12.49
C VAL A 120 -4.63 -2.66 -13.13
N LEU A 121 -5.75 -2.14 -12.63
CA LEU A 121 -6.39 -0.91 -13.13
C LEU A 121 -5.79 0.36 -12.53
N ALA A 122 -5.39 0.31 -11.26
CA ALA A 122 -4.76 1.42 -10.55
C ALA A 122 -3.82 0.92 -9.46
N GLY A 123 -2.75 1.65 -9.20
CA GLY A 123 -1.82 1.39 -8.11
C GLY A 123 -1.47 2.67 -7.37
N PHE A 124 -1.38 2.59 -6.05
CA PHE A 124 -1.09 3.68 -5.14
C PHE A 124 0.02 3.26 -4.18
N ILE A 125 1.04 4.09 -4.03
CA ILE A 125 2.07 3.96 -3.01
C ILE A 125 2.15 5.31 -2.29
N TYR A 126 1.61 5.36 -1.08
CA TYR A 126 1.59 6.56 -0.26
C TYR A 126 2.76 6.56 0.72
N ASP A 127 3.54 7.65 0.73
CA ASP A 127 4.59 7.91 1.72
C ASP A 127 4.02 8.72 2.89
N PRO A 128 3.88 8.12 4.09
CA PRO A 128 3.37 8.83 5.27
C PRO A 128 4.28 9.95 5.79
N LEU A 129 5.57 9.92 5.47
CA LEU A 129 6.54 10.90 5.93
C LEU A 129 6.65 12.08 4.98
N GLY A 130 6.65 11.80 3.66
CA GLY A 130 6.66 12.81 2.61
C GLY A 130 5.30 13.45 2.36
N ASP A 131 4.21 12.81 2.81
CA ASP A 131 2.82 13.15 2.50
C ASP A 131 2.56 13.27 1.00
N ASP A 132 3.14 12.35 0.24
CA ASP A 132 2.90 12.25 -1.19
C ASP A 132 2.48 10.84 -1.60
N CYS A 133 1.95 10.69 -2.80
CA CYS A 133 1.48 9.42 -3.33
C CYS A 133 1.95 9.20 -4.77
N ALA A 134 2.71 8.14 -5.00
CA ALA A 134 2.92 7.65 -6.34
C ALA A 134 1.66 6.91 -6.80
N LEU A 135 1.09 7.38 -7.92
CA LEU A 135 -0.13 6.88 -8.52
C LEU A 135 0.16 6.39 -9.94
N ALA A 136 -0.39 5.24 -10.30
CA ALA A 136 -0.42 4.78 -11.69
C ALA A 136 -1.83 4.30 -12.07
N LEU A 137 -2.23 4.58 -13.31
CA LEU A 137 -3.50 4.14 -13.89
C LEU A 137 -3.24 3.39 -15.19
N ALA A 138 -3.90 2.26 -15.38
CA ALA A 138 -3.83 1.49 -16.61
C ALA A 138 -4.20 2.36 -17.83
N GLY A 139 -3.31 2.42 -18.83
CA GLY A 139 -3.48 3.27 -20.00
C GLY A 139 -3.40 4.77 -19.75
N GLY A 140 -3.41 5.21 -18.49
CA GLY A 140 -3.38 6.62 -18.10
C GLY A 140 -1.98 7.17 -17.81
N GLY A 141 -1.09 6.33 -17.26
CA GLY A 141 0.28 6.67 -16.88
C GLY A 141 0.46 6.86 -15.38
N ALA A 142 1.54 7.49 -14.94
CA ALA A 142 1.90 7.62 -13.54
C ALA A 142 2.21 9.06 -13.12
N TRP A 143 1.93 9.37 -11.85
CA TRP A 143 2.13 10.69 -11.24
C TRP A 143 2.62 10.55 -9.80
N LEU A 144 3.36 11.54 -9.35
CA LEU A 144 3.52 11.84 -7.92
C LEU A 144 2.52 12.94 -7.55
N VAL A 145 1.67 12.66 -6.58
CA VAL A 145 0.63 13.57 -6.07
C VAL A 145 1.10 14.07 -4.72
N ALA A 146 1.40 15.36 -4.62
CA ALA A 146 1.87 16.00 -3.39
C ALA A 146 0.74 16.25 -2.39
N ALA A 147 1.10 16.67 -1.17
CA ALA A 147 0.17 16.97 -0.08
C ALA A 147 -0.90 18.02 -0.46
N ASP A 148 -0.53 19.01 -1.27
CA ASP A 148 -1.41 20.07 -1.76
C ASP A 148 -2.26 19.67 -2.97
N GLY A 149 -2.13 18.43 -3.44
CA GLY A 149 -2.81 17.90 -4.62
C GLY A 149 -2.10 18.18 -5.95
N ALA A 150 -0.95 18.88 -5.93
CA ALA A 150 -0.17 19.09 -7.14
C ALA A 150 0.31 17.74 -7.71
N ARG A 151 0.21 17.58 -9.03
CA ARG A 151 0.56 16.34 -9.74
C ARG A 151 1.76 16.54 -10.66
N ARG A 152 2.79 15.73 -10.48
CA ARG A 152 3.96 15.65 -11.34
C ARG A 152 3.97 14.33 -12.09
N ARG A 153 4.03 14.38 -13.42
CA ARG A 153 4.12 13.16 -14.24
C ARG A 153 5.39 12.39 -13.93
N LEU A 154 5.26 11.08 -13.77
CA LEU A 154 6.38 10.16 -13.62
C LEU A 154 6.65 9.44 -14.95
N HIS A 155 7.94 9.24 -15.23
CA HIS A 155 8.41 8.47 -16.37
C HIS A 155 9.51 7.54 -15.89
N VAL A 156 9.51 6.30 -16.40
CA VAL A 156 10.64 5.39 -16.19
C VAL A 156 11.86 5.91 -16.94
N ALA A 157 13.05 5.58 -16.46
CA ALA A 157 14.30 5.86 -17.16
C ALA A 157 14.30 5.18 -18.54
N ALA A 158 15.09 5.72 -19.48
CA ALA A 158 15.32 5.05 -20.75
C ALA A 158 15.90 3.65 -20.53
N ALA A 159 15.48 2.70 -21.38
CA ALA A 159 16.03 1.36 -21.32
C ALA A 159 17.54 1.38 -21.64
N VAL A 160 18.31 0.71 -20.81
CA VAL A 160 19.75 0.51 -21.00
C VAL A 160 20.07 -0.99 -20.93
N PRO A 161 21.19 -1.45 -21.49
CA PRO A 161 21.65 -2.83 -21.32
C PRO A 161 21.79 -3.18 -19.83
N VAL A 162 21.54 -4.44 -19.47
CA VAL A 162 21.62 -4.92 -18.06
C VAL A 162 22.97 -4.56 -17.42
N ALA A 163 24.08 -4.63 -18.18
CA ALA A 163 25.39 -4.29 -17.71
C ALA A 163 25.59 -2.80 -17.34
N GLU A 164 24.69 -1.93 -17.78
CA GLU A 164 24.71 -0.49 -17.52
C GLU A 164 23.65 -0.06 -16.48
N MET A 165 22.84 -1.02 -16.00
CA MET A 165 21.82 -0.74 -15.01
C MET A 165 22.45 -0.49 -13.64
N THR A 166 21.90 0.49 -12.93
CA THR A 166 22.20 0.74 -11.51
C THR A 166 20.94 0.46 -10.70
N GLY A 167 21.09 -0.27 -9.62
CA GLY A 167 19.96 -0.64 -8.75
C GLY A 167 20.43 -1.11 -7.39
N SER A 168 19.48 -1.33 -6.49
CA SER A 168 19.70 -2.00 -5.21
C SER A 168 18.86 -3.26 -5.12
N VAL A 169 19.37 -4.26 -4.43
CA VAL A 169 18.66 -5.51 -4.16
C VAL A 169 18.58 -5.68 -2.65
N SER A 170 17.36 -5.85 -2.14
CA SER A 170 17.16 -6.23 -0.74
C SER A 170 17.32 -7.75 -0.62
N TRP A 171 18.06 -8.19 0.38
CA TRP A 171 18.16 -9.60 0.77
C TRP A 171 17.21 -9.83 1.95
N ARG A 172 16.31 -10.76 1.78
CA ARG A 172 15.49 -11.30 2.88
C ARG A 172 15.95 -12.68 3.24
#